data_1244f74cec445608b58a63868137ba52
#
_entry.id   1244f74cec445608b58a63868137ba52
#
_cell.length_a   1.000
_cell.length_b   1.000
_cell.length_c   1.000
_cell.angle_alpha   90.00
_cell.angle_beta   90.00
_cell.angle_gamma   90.00
#
_symmetry.space_group_name_H-M   'P 1'
#
loop_
_entity.id
_entity.type
_entity.pdbx_description
1 polymer ?
#
loop_
_entity_poly.entity_id
_entity_poly.type
_entity_poly.pdbx_seq_one_letter_code
_entity_poly.pdbx_strand_id
1 'polypeptide(L)'
;MTNTHTRNPGTPLDLDWVMGAHVNKSAVERRTATLTGRRTVKKDWQAAWLLRAVTCIDLTTLAGDDTPGRVNRLCAKAKQPLRPDMMEKLGISGQRI
;
A
#
# COMPACT_ATOMS: atom_id res chain seq x y z
N MET A 1 4.35 -23.46 12.14
CA MET A 1 4.29 -22.28 13.02
C MET A 1 3.16 -21.40 12.58
N THR A 2 2.12 -21.32 13.35
CA THR A 2 1.07 -20.33 13.16
C THR A 2 1.63 -18.97 13.54
N ASN A 3 1.82 -18.12 12.56
CA ASN A 3 2.24 -16.75 12.77
C ASN A 3 1.05 -15.99 13.37
N THR A 4 0.95 -16.01 14.70
CA THR A 4 -0.07 -15.23 15.41
C THR A 4 0.37 -13.78 15.40
N HIS A 5 0.11 -13.09 14.29
CA HIS A 5 0.17 -11.64 14.32
C HIS A 5 -0.90 -11.15 15.29
N THR A 6 -0.45 -10.57 16.37
CA THR A 6 -1.33 -9.90 17.32
C THR A 6 -2.03 -8.77 16.53
N ARG A 7 -3.31 -8.92 16.29
CA ARG A 7 -4.08 -7.85 15.69
C ARG A 7 -4.10 -6.65 16.62
N ASN A 8 -4.08 -5.46 16.04
CA ASN A 8 -4.35 -4.25 16.82
C ASN A 8 -5.72 -4.43 17.51
N PRO A 9 -5.78 -4.34 18.86
CA PRO A 9 -7.04 -4.54 19.59
C PRO A 9 -8.11 -3.50 19.25
N GLY A 10 -7.72 -2.44 18.53
CA GLY A 10 -8.62 -1.33 18.25
C GLY A 10 -8.83 -0.42 19.47
N THR A 11 -9.65 0.59 19.29
CA THR A 11 -10.07 1.50 20.35
C THR A 11 -11.59 1.64 20.33
N PRO A 12 -12.23 1.90 21.47
CA PRO A 12 -13.66 2.22 21.49
C PRO A 12 -13.96 3.44 20.60
N LEU A 13 -15.16 3.49 20.05
CA LEU A 13 -15.61 4.65 19.29
C LEU A 13 -15.65 5.88 20.18
N ASP A 14 -14.93 6.92 19.79
CA ASP A 14 -14.92 8.22 20.44
C ASP A 14 -15.42 9.26 19.44
N LEU A 15 -16.68 9.64 19.57
CA LEU A 15 -17.30 10.60 18.67
C LEU A 15 -16.72 12.00 18.80
N ASP A 16 -16.30 12.40 20.00
CA ASP A 16 -15.69 13.71 20.20
C ASP A 16 -14.36 13.82 19.46
N TRP A 17 -13.57 12.76 19.46
CA TRP A 17 -12.36 12.69 18.65
C TRP A 17 -12.65 12.81 17.16
N VAL A 18 -13.63 12.06 16.67
CA VAL A 18 -14.02 12.09 15.25
C VAL A 18 -14.53 13.47 14.84
N MET A 19 -15.41 14.06 15.64
CA MET A 19 -16.02 15.36 15.36
C MET A 19 -15.04 16.52 15.58
N GLY A 20 -14.00 16.31 16.38
CA GLY A 20 -12.92 17.27 16.59
C GLY A 20 -11.90 17.38 15.44
N ALA A 21 -11.97 16.46 14.46
CA ALA A 21 -11.09 16.51 13.30
C ALA A 21 -11.48 17.65 12.35
N HIS A 22 -10.59 18.60 12.19
CA HIS A 22 -10.78 19.74 11.30
C HIS A 22 -9.78 19.69 10.15
N VAL A 23 -10.27 19.89 8.92
CA VAL A 23 -9.44 19.92 7.72
C VAL A 23 -9.56 21.31 7.09
N ASN A 24 -8.42 21.99 6.95
CA ASN A 24 -8.35 23.21 6.16
C ASN A 24 -8.08 22.82 4.70
N LYS A 25 -9.13 22.78 3.90
CA LYS A 25 -9.08 22.33 2.50
C LYS A 25 -8.10 23.14 1.67
N SER A 26 -8.12 24.48 1.76
CA SER A 26 -7.26 25.33 0.97
C SER A 26 -5.78 25.15 1.32
N ALA A 27 -5.45 24.94 2.59
CA ALA A 27 -4.09 24.64 3.03
C ALA A 27 -3.60 23.29 2.52
N VAL A 28 -4.45 22.27 2.59
CA VAL A 28 -4.14 20.93 2.06
C VAL A 28 -3.93 20.97 0.57
N GLU A 29 -4.81 21.63 -0.19
CA GLU A 29 -4.70 21.76 -1.64
C GLU A 29 -3.42 22.49 -2.06
N ARG A 30 -3.06 23.58 -1.38
CA ARG A 30 -1.79 24.29 -1.64
C ARG A 30 -0.58 23.42 -1.39
N ARG A 31 -0.58 22.66 -0.32
CA ARG A 31 0.52 21.75 0.00
C ARG A 31 0.63 20.60 -1.00
N THR A 32 -0.48 19.98 -1.35
CA THR A 32 -0.49 18.87 -2.33
C THR A 32 -0.09 19.32 -3.72
N ALA A 33 -0.49 20.52 -4.15
CA ALA A 33 -0.09 21.09 -5.43
C ALA A 33 1.44 21.25 -5.58
N THR A 34 2.17 21.42 -4.48
CA THR A 34 3.63 21.53 -4.52
C THR A 34 4.34 20.20 -4.69
N LEU A 35 3.66 19.06 -4.43
CA LEU A 35 4.30 17.74 -4.44
C LEU A 35 4.82 17.35 -5.82
N THR A 36 4.10 17.67 -6.88
CA THR A 36 4.50 17.36 -8.26
C THR A 36 5.71 18.15 -8.73
N GLY A 37 5.92 19.34 -8.16
CA GLY A 37 7.08 20.19 -8.46
C GLY A 37 8.31 19.94 -7.59
N ARG A 38 8.19 19.05 -6.60
CA ARG A 38 9.32 18.71 -5.73
C ARG A 38 10.30 17.79 -6.42
N ARG A 39 11.51 17.76 -5.87
CA ARG A 39 12.57 16.86 -6.35
C ARG A 39 12.09 15.41 -6.32
N THR A 40 12.22 14.71 -7.47
CA THR A 40 11.87 13.30 -7.60
C THR A 40 13.05 12.41 -7.27
N VAL A 41 12.75 11.23 -6.75
CA VAL A 41 13.71 10.17 -6.50
C VAL A 41 13.98 9.43 -7.81
N LYS A 42 15.24 9.11 -8.11
CA LYS A 42 15.65 8.47 -9.37
C LYS A 42 16.57 7.28 -9.13
N LYS A 43 16.72 6.45 -10.17
CA LYS A 43 17.67 5.32 -10.22
C LYS A 43 17.48 4.35 -9.05
N ASP A 44 18.56 3.98 -8.36
CA ASP A 44 18.55 2.99 -7.28
C ASP A 44 17.64 3.41 -6.11
N TRP A 45 17.59 4.70 -5.80
CA TRP A 45 16.71 5.23 -4.76
C TRP A 45 15.24 5.09 -5.15
N GLN A 46 14.91 5.31 -6.42
CA GLN A 46 13.56 5.09 -6.94
C GLN A 46 13.17 3.61 -6.83
N ALA A 47 14.06 2.71 -7.22
CA ALA A 47 13.84 1.27 -7.09
C ALA A 47 13.61 0.87 -5.62
N ALA A 48 14.42 1.39 -4.70
CA ALA A 48 14.29 1.13 -3.27
C ALA A 48 12.94 1.60 -2.73
N TRP A 49 12.49 2.80 -3.11
CA TRP A 49 11.19 3.32 -2.70
C TRP A 49 10.01 2.55 -3.30
N LEU A 50 10.13 2.11 -4.57
CA LEU A 50 9.12 1.26 -5.19
C LEU A 50 8.99 -0.09 -4.48
N LEU A 51 10.11 -0.70 -4.10
CA LEU A 51 10.10 -1.94 -3.32
C LEU A 51 9.50 -1.72 -1.93
N ARG A 52 9.79 -0.58 -1.30
CA ARG A 52 9.15 -0.21 -0.04
C ARG A 52 7.64 -0.05 -0.20
N ALA A 53 7.19 0.54 -1.31
CA ALA A 53 5.78 0.69 -1.61
C ALA A 53 5.08 -0.67 -1.73
N VAL A 54 5.73 -1.69 -2.31
CA VAL A 54 5.18 -3.05 -2.39
C VAL A 54 4.82 -3.60 -1.00
N THR A 55 5.61 -3.30 0.02
CA THR A 55 5.32 -3.74 1.40
C THR A 55 4.10 -3.06 2.01
N CYS A 56 3.64 -1.96 1.41
CA CYS A 56 2.52 -1.15 1.89
C CYS A 56 1.28 -1.27 1.01
N ILE A 57 1.34 -2.04 -0.07
CA ILE A 57 0.22 -2.22 -1.01
C ILE A 57 -0.80 -3.18 -0.43
N ASP A 58 -2.07 -2.84 -0.62
CA ASP A 58 -3.20 -3.71 -0.43
C ASP A 58 -3.96 -3.81 -1.75
N LEU A 59 -4.12 -5.01 -2.28
CA LEU A 59 -4.81 -5.24 -3.54
C LEU A 59 -6.29 -5.45 -3.28
N THR A 60 -7.12 -4.59 -3.85
CA THR A 60 -8.56 -4.60 -3.66
C THR A 60 -9.28 -4.56 -4.99
N THR A 61 -10.34 -5.32 -5.12
CA THR A 61 -11.27 -5.18 -6.22
C THR A 61 -12.34 -4.16 -5.83
N LEU A 62 -12.54 -3.16 -6.67
CA LEU A 62 -13.53 -2.12 -6.45
C LEU A 62 -14.60 -2.07 -7.55
N ALA A 63 -14.46 -2.90 -8.56
CA ALA A 63 -15.41 -3.00 -9.66
C ALA A 63 -16.56 -3.95 -9.28
N GLY A 64 -17.80 -3.53 -9.56
CA GLY A 64 -18.98 -4.34 -9.26
C GLY A 64 -19.18 -5.51 -10.23
N ASP A 65 -18.35 -5.63 -11.26
CA ASP A 65 -18.41 -6.67 -12.30
C ASP A 65 -17.30 -7.71 -12.17
N ASP A 66 -16.77 -7.92 -10.97
CA ASP A 66 -15.71 -8.88 -10.73
C ASP A 66 -16.16 -10.33 -11.02
N THR A 67 -15.25 -11.08 -11.62
CA THR A 67 -15.43 -12.50 -11.92
C THR A 67 -14.48 -13.34 -11.07
N PRO A 68 -14.78 -14.65 -10.87
CA PRO A 68 -13.85 -15.55 -10.20
C PRO A 68 -12.44 -15.54 -10.83
N GLY A 69 -12.37 -15.45 -12.15
CA GLY A 69 -11.09 -15.38 -12.86
C GLY A 69 -10.28 -14.12 -12.53
N ARG A 70 -10.94 -12.97 -12.40
CA ARG A 70 -10.28 -11.73 -11.99
C ARG A 70 -9.76 -11.79 -10.56
N VAL A 71 -10.56 -12.34 -9.65
CA VAL A 71 -10.16 -12.52 -8.26
C VAL A 71 -8.98 -13.48 -8.14
N ASN A 72 -8.99 -14.58 -8.89
CA ASN A 72 -7.87 -15.54 -8.92
C ASN A 72 -6.58 -14.88 -9.41
N ARG A 73 -6.66 -14.04 -10.45
CA ARG A 73 -5.49 -13.30 -10.93
C ARG A 73 -4.98 -12.28 -9.91
N LEU A 74 -5.88 -11.61 -9.22
CA LEU A 74 -5.51 -10.68 -8.14
C LEU A 74 -4.78 -11.41 -7.02
N CYS A 75 -5.30 -12.57 -6.59
CA CYS A 75 -4.67 -13.39 -5.56
C CYS A 75 -3.30 -13.92 -6.01
N ALA A 76 -3.17 -14.33 -7.26
CA ALA A 76 -1.89 -14.79 -7.81
C ALA A 76 -0.85 -13.65 -7.77
N LYS A 77 -1.24 -12.45 -8.15
CA LYS A 77 -0.37 -11.26 -8.10
C LYS A 77 0.02 -10.92 -6.66
N ALA A 78 -0.90 -11.02 -5.72
CA ALA A 78 -0.63 -10.77 -4.31
C ALA A 78 0.38 -11.76 -3.73
N LYS A 79 0.28 -13.03 -4.13
CA LYS A 79 1.21 -14.08 -3.68
C LYS A 79 2.60 -13.92 -4.26
N GLN A 80 2.68 -13.42 -5.48
CA GLN A 80 3.94 -13.27 -6.22
C GLN A 80 3.94 -11.98 -7.04
N PRO A 81 4.26 -10.83 -6.41
CA PRO A 81 4.21 -9.54 -7.08
C PRO A 81 5.28 -9.34 -8.14
N LEU A 82 6.38 -10.07 -8.07
CA LEU A 82 7.49 -10.03 -9.02
C LEU A 82 7.92 -11.45 -9.40
N ARG A 83 8.67 -11.56 -10.50
CA ARG A 83 9.26 -12.84 -10.89
C ARG A 83 10.20 -13.35 -9.78
N PRO A 84 10.23 -14.68 -9.53
CA PRO A 84 11.06 -15.26 -8.48
C PRO A 84 12.56 -14.91 -8.58
N ASP A 85 13.10 -14.91 -9.81
CA ASP A 85 14.51 -14.58 -10.05
C ASP A 85 14.84 -13.14 -9.69
N MET A 86 13.93 -12.20 -9.95
CA MET A 86 14.10 -10.80 -9.56
C MET A 86 13.98 -10.63 -8.05
N MET A 87 13.04 -11.31 -7.43
CA MET A 87 12.86 -11.26 -5.98
C MET A 87 14.10 -11.77 -5.24
N GLU A 88 14.69 -12.85 -5.74
CA GLU A 88 15.94 -13.38 -5.19
C GLU A 88 17.09 -12.39 -5.30
N LYS A 89 17.29 -11.81 -6.49
CA LYS A 89 18.33 -10.80 -6.73
C LYS A 89 18.17 -9.55 -5.85
N LEU A 90 16.95 -9.17 -5.56
CA LEU A 90 16.64 -8.00 -4.73
C LEU A 90 16.61 -8.31 -3.23
N GLY A 91 16.79 -9.57 -2.85
CA GLY A 91 16.78 -9.99 -1.45
C GLY A 91 15.40 -9.92 -0.78
N ILE A 92 14.33 -10.01 -1.56
CA ILE A 92 12.95 -9.93 -1.07
C ILE A 92 12.15 -11.20 -1.35
N SER A 93 12.81 -12.36 -1.44
CA SER A 93 12.15 -13.65 -1.64
C SER A 93 11.10 -13.86 -0.56
N GLY A 94 9.90 -14.31 -0.99
CA GLY A 94 8.78 -14.52 -0.08
C GLY A 94 7.95 -13.27 0.22
N GLN A 95 8.30 -12.09 -0.31
CA GLN A 95 7.47 -10.89 -0.16
C GLN A 95 6.14 -11.09 -0.87
N ARG A 96 5.07 -10.76 -0.17
CA ARG A 96 3.67 -10.80 -0.66
C ARG A 96 3.01 -9.45 -0.46
N ILE A 97 1.94 -9.25 -1.18
CA ILE A 97 1.02 -8.13 -0.99
C ILE A 97 -0.16 -8.57 -0.14
#